data_d5c9a2deb67800b3836934f6d92b00d2
#
_entry.id   d5c9a2deb67800b3836934f6d92b00d2
#
_cell.length_a   1.000
_cell.length_b   1.000
_cell.length_c   1.000
_cell.angle_alpha   90.00
_cell.angle_beta   90.00
_cell.angle_gamma   90.00
#
_symmetry.space_group_name_H-M   'P 1'
#
loop_
_entity.id
_entity.type
_entity.pdbx_description
1 polymer ?
#
loop_
_entity_poly.entity_id
_entity_poly.type
_entity_poly.pdbx_seq_one_letter_code
_entity_poly.pdbx_strand_id
1 'polypeptide(L)'
;EVGRSAFQFRLFAEALREGSYLEATIDHAGETALGPQPEIRRMLVPIGPVAVFGSSNFPFAFSVAGGDTASALAAGNPVVIKAHGSHPLTSRASFDVLSAAAAAQGAPEGTISIVYGTQSGRDLVADPRIRAVGFTGSLSAAQSLLAIIDERDTPIPFYGELSSLNPLVITQAAAEQRADELAAGLFGSFTLGAGQFCTKPGIAFVPTGAAGDAVLDGLVTRSRDAQAQVLLNNRIASSFDEIRARLVTEGRATVAVEDVAHGFTATPSVLVINADDLTDGERQQQP
;
A
#
# COMPACT_ATOMS: atom_id res chain seq x y z
N GLU A 1 -6.25 2.68 13.98
CA GLU A 1 -4.87 2.48 13.55
C GLU A 1 -4.05 1.74 14.62
N VAL A 2 -3.86 2.27 15.84
CA VAL A 2 -3.07 1.64 16.91
C VAL A 2 -3.55 0.22 17.23
N GLY A 3 -4.88 0.02 17.36
CA GLY A 3 -5.47 -1.30 17.59
C GLY A 3 -5.15 -2.29 16.45
N ARG A 4 -5.18 -1.84 15.20
CA ARG A 4 -4.81 -2.65 14.02
C ARG A 4 -3.34 -3.03 14.05
N SER A 5 -2.45 -2.09 14.37
CA SER A 5 -1.03 -2.34 14.52
C SER A 5 -0.75 -3.42 15.59
N ALA A 6 -1.32 -3.26 16.78
CA ALA A 6 -1.19 -4.26 17.85
C ALA A 6 -1.77 -5.63 17.45
N PHE A 7 -2.87 -5.67 16.72
CA PHE A 7 -3.46 -6.90 16.19
C PHE A 7 -2.51 -7.63 15.22
N GLN A 8 -1.86 -6.91 14.31
CA GLN A 8 -0.89 -7.50 13.37
C GLN A 8 0.25 -8.22 14.09
N PHE A 9 0.85 -7.61 15.12
CA PHE A 9 1.89 -8.27 15.92
C PHE A 9 1.38 -9.53 16.64
N ARG A 10 0.16 -9.49 17.17
CA ARG A 10 -0.46 -10.69 17.80
C ARG A 10 -0.73 -11.78 16.76
N LEU A 11 -1.24 -11.43 15.59
CA LEU A 11 -1.50 -12.36 14.49
C LEU A 11 -0.23 -13.12 14.10
N PHE A 12 0.89 -12.40 13.89
CA PHE A 12 2.16 -13.04 13.57
C PHE A 12 2.73 -13.86 14.76
N ALA A 13 2.51 -13.44 15.99
CA ALA A 13 2.88 -14.24 17.14
C ALA A 13 2.07 -15.56 17.24
N GLU A 14 0.81 -15.56 16.82
CA GLU A 14 -0.02 -16.77 16.72
C GLU A 14 0.45 -17.67 15.59
N ALA A 15 0.76 -17.11 14.41
CA ALA A 15 1.34 -17.85 13.30
C ALA A 15 2.67 -18.54 13.67
N LEU A 16 3.50 -17.88 14.47
CA LEU A 16 4.74 -18.49 14.99
C LEU A 16 4.47 -19.71 15.88
N ARG A 17 3.42 -19.65 16.73
CA ARG A 17 3.05 -20.77 17.60
C ARG A 17 2.43 -21.93 16.85
N GLU A 18 1.70 -21.64 15.79
CA GLU A 18 1.10 -22.63 14.90
C GLU A 18 2.17 -23.40 14.11
N GLY A 19 3.19 -22.71 13.56
CA GLY A 19 4.42 -23.30 13.03
C GLY A 19 4.37 -23.78 11.59
N SER A 20 3.24 -23.84 10.90
CA SER A 20 3.13 -24.32 9.52
C SER A 20 3.90 -23.47 8.51
N TYR A 21 4.15 -22.19 8.83
CA TYR A 21 4.92 -21.28 8.00
C TYR A 21 6.37 -21.76 7.73
N LEU A 22 6.90 -22.67 8.56
CA LEU A 22 8.21 -23.27 8.34
C LEU A 22 8.25 -24.21 7.12
N GLU A 23 7.10 -24.70 6.65
CA GLU A 23 7.00 -25.67 5.56
C GLU A 23 7.96 -26.86 5.75
N ALA A 24 8.05 -27.32 7.01
CA ALA A 24 9.00 -28.36 7.38
C ALA A 24 8.68 -29.70 6.70
N THR A 25 9.65 -30.26 6.03
CA THR A 25 9.57 -31.57 5.35
C THR A 25 10.67 -32.48 5.90
N ILE A 26 10.32 -33.72 6.22
CA ILE A 26 11.25 -34.75 6.67
C ILE A 26 11.15 -35.94 5.69
N ASP A 27 12.21 -36.18 4.94
CA ASP A 27 12.36 -37.34 4.09
C ASP A 27 13.23 -38.37 4.80
N HIS A 28 12.66 -39.50 5.18
CA HIS A 28 13.39 -40.53 5.94
C HIS A 28 14.41 -41.24 5.04
N ALA A 29 15.50 -41.68 5.65
CA ALA A 29 16.48 -42.53 4.98
C ALA A 29 15.82 -43.80 4.44
N GLY A 30 16.23 -44.23 3.24
CA GLY A 30 15.65 -45.42 2.58
C GLY A 30 16.31 -45.75 1.26
N GLU A 31 15.85 -46.85 0.63
CA GLU A 31 16.26 -47.22 -0.69
C GLU A 31 15.30 -46.64 -1.74
N THR A 32 15.85 -46.09 -2.81
CA THR A 32 15.09 -45.54 -3.94
C THR A 32 15.55 -46.21 -5.24
N ALA A 33 14.81 -45.98 -6.33
CA ALA A 33 15.20 -46.45 -7.66
C ALA A 33 16.54 -45.85 -8.13
N LEU A 34 17.00 -44.76 -7.51
CA LEU A 34 18.28 -44.08 -7.82
C LEU A 34 19.41 -44.43 -6.82
N GLY A 35 19.12 -45.36 -5.88
CA GLY A 35 20.04 -45.75 -4.83
C GLY A 35 19.63 -45.27 -3.42
N PRO A 36 20.51 -45.47 -2.42
CA PRO A 36 20.21 -45.10 -1.05
C PRO A 36 20.02 -43.57 -0.89
N GLN A 37 18.93 -43.20 -0.21
CA GLN A 37 18.61 -41.83 0.13
C GLN A 37 18.97 -41.59 1.62
N PRO A 38 19.73 -40.53 1.97
CA PRO A 38 19.92 -40.13 3.35
C PRO A 38 18.67 -39.50 3.95
N GLU A 39 18.60 -39.38 5.28
CA GLU A 39 17.58 -38.57 5.93
C GLU A 39 17.81 -37.09 5.59
N ILE A 40 16.77 -36.43 5.03
CA ILE A 40 16.80 -35.01 4.65
C ILE A 40 15.73 -34.27 5.44
N ARG A 41 16.11 -33.15 6.01
CA ARG A 41 15.19 -32.22 6.67
C ARG A 41 15.28 -30.85 6.00
N ARG A 42 14.16 -30.34 5.56
CA ARG A 42 14.03 -29.05 4.90
C ARG A 42 13.02 -28.17 5.63
N MET A 43 13.35 -26.90 5.81
CA MET A 43 12.43 -25.88 6.32
C MET A 43 12.84 -24.50 5.84
N LEU A 44 11.94 -23.54 5.91
CA LEU A 44 12.24 -22.14 5.68
C LEU A 44 13.10 -21.59 6.83
N VAL A 45 14.04 -20.73 6.50
CA VAL A 45 14.96 -20.05 7.43
C VAL A 45 14.94 -18.55 7.19
N PRO A 46 15.31 -17.70 8.18
CA PRO A 46 15.40 -16.26 7.99
C PRO A 46 16.29 -15.89 6.80
N ILE A 47 15.86 -14.91 6.01
CA ILE A 47 16.60 -14.42 4.84
C ILE A 47 17.73 -13.46 5.22
N GLY A 48 17.65 -12.80 6.37
CA GLY A 48 18.57 -11.80 6.86
C GLY A 48 17.94 -10.42 7.03
N PRO A 49 18.74 -9.33 7.17
CA PRO A 49 18.23 -8.00 7.42
C PRO A 49 17.25 -7.51 6.34
N VAL A 50 16.08 -7.02 6.76
CA VAL A 50 15.02 -6.52 5.88
C VAL A 50 14.90 -5.01 6.02
N ALA A 51 14.92 -4.29 4.90
CA ALA A 51 14.58 -2.88 4.86
C ALA A 51 13.06 -2.71 4.76
N VAL A 52 12.45 -1.96 5.67
CA VAL A 52 11.00 -1.71 5.69
C VAL A 52 10.72 -0.24 5.45
N PHE A 53 9.88 0.06 4.45
CA PHE A 53 9.49 1.41 4.08
C PHE A 53 8.02 1.65 4.42
N GLY A 54 7.76 2.47 5.42
CA GLY A 54 6.41 2.79 5.86
C GLY A 54 5.67 3.74 4.91
N SER A 55 4.35 3.59 4.85
CA SER A 55 3.45 4.46 4.10
C SER A 55 3.17 5.79 4.82
N SER A 56 2.67 6.79 4.07
CA SER A 56 2.27 8.09 4.64
C SER A 56 0.89 8.06 5.28
N ASN A 57 -0.06 7.37 4.67
CA ASN A 57 -1.49 7.42 4.97
C ASN A 57 -1.94 6.49 6.11
N PHE A 58 -1.09 5.52 6.49
CA PHE A 58 -1.32 4.62 7.62
C PHE A 58 -0.10 4.62 8.56
N PRO A 59 0.08 5.66 9.39
CA PRO A 59 1.31 5.91 10.14
C PRO A 59 1.64 4.89 11.23
N PHE A 60 0.72 3.99 11.55
CA PHE A 60 0.93 2.87 12.47
C PHE A 60 0.91 1.53 11.72
N ALA A 61 -0.24 1.13 11.17
CA ALA A 61 -0.48 -0.22 10.66
C ALA A 61 0.32 -0.59 9.39
N PHE A 62 0.79 0.39 8.62
CA PHE A 62 1.65 0.23 7.44
C PHE A 62 2.93 1.07 7.52
N SER A 63 3.43 1.27 8.73
CA SER A 63 4.66 2.00 8.98
C SER A 63 5.55 1.24 9.97
N VAL A 64 6.20 1.93 10.90
CA VAL A 64 7.19 1.36 11.85
C VAL A 64 6.62 0.16 12.61
N ALA A 65 5.44 0.29 13.19
CA ALA A 65 4.75 -0.78 13.89
C ALA A 65 3.70 -1.47 13.00
N GLY A 66 4.04 -1.69 11.73
CA GLY A 66 3.15 -2.24 10.72
C GLY A 66 3.36 -3.72 10.42
N GLY A 67 2.58 -4.20 9.44
CA GLY A 67 2.58 -5.60 9.03
C GLY A 67 3.93 -6.08 8.49
N ASP A 68 4.63 -5.27 7.68
CA ASP A 68 5.94 -5.63 7.12
C ASP A 68 6.99 -5.82 8.22
N THR A 69 7.01 -4.92 9.22
CA THR A 69 7.89 -5.07 10.39
C THR A 69 7.54 -6.31 11.19
N ALA A 70 6.24 -6.54 11.44
CA ALA A 70 5.79 -7.67 12.23
C ALA A 70 6.08 -9.01 11.55
N SER A 71 5.84 -9.12 10.25
CA SER A 71 6.10 -10.34 9.46
C SER A 71 7.60 -10.63 9.32
N ALA A 72 8.42 -9.61 9.05
CA ALA A 72 9.87 -9.78 8.96
C ALA A 72 10.48 -10.25 10.28
N LEU A 73 10.08 -9.66 11.42
CA LEU A 73 10.49 -10.09 12.75
C LEU A 73 10.02 -11.51 13.07
N ALA A 74 8.77 -11.84 12.72
CA ALA A 74 8.22 -13.18 12.93
C ALA A 74 8.98 -14.24 12.12
N ALA A 75 9.42 -13.91 10.92
CA ALA A 75 10.27 -14.79 10.12
C ALA A 75 11.73 -14.88 10.63
N GLY A 76 12.06 -14.24 11.77
CA GLY A 76 13.38 -14.26 12.39
C GLY A 76 14.39 -13.28 11.77
N ASN A 77 13.93 -12.27 11.05
CA ASN A 77 14.80 -11.29 10.39
C ASN A 77 14.91 -10.01 11.23
N PRO A 78 16.13 -9.45 11.41
CA PRO A 78 16.24 -8.08 11.90
C PRO A 78 15.71 -7.09 10.86
N VAL A 79 15.19 -5.95 11.33
CA VAL A 79 14.60 -4.93 10.45
C VAL A 79 15.28 -3.59 10.60
N VAL A 80 15.49 -2.91 9.47
CA VAL A 80 15.87 -1.51 9.42
C VAL A 80 14.75 -0.73 8.76
N ILE A 81 14.08 0.10 9.54
CA ILE A 81 12.86 0.78 9.10
C ILE A 81 13.22 2.18 8.62
N LYS A 82 12.83 2.52 7.41
CA LYS A 82 12.92 3.88 6.91
C LYS A 82 11.62 4.63 7.26
N ALA A 83 11.70 5.55 8.21
CA ALA A 83 10.58 6.39 8.65
C ALA A 83 10.03 7.24 7.51
N HIS A 84 8.69 7.33 7.40
CA HIS A 84 8.09 8.20 6.40
C HIS A 84 8.20 9.68 6.80
N GLY A 85 8.53 10.56 5.82
CA GLY A 85 8.76 11.98 6.06
C GLY A 85 7.52 12.77 6.51
N SER A 86 6.31 12.25 6.29
CA SER A 86 5.06 12.91 6.70
C SER A 86 4.72 12.74 8.18
N HIS A 87 5.32 11.76 8.88
CA HIS A 87 5.03 11.49 10.29
C HIS A 87 6.27 11.01 11.09
N PRO A 88 7.39 11.77 11.09
CA PRO A 88 8.64 11.31 11.70
C PRO A 88 8.54 11.13 13.21
N LEU A 89 7.75 11.95 13.91
CA LEU A 89 7.55 11.83 15.35
C LEU A 89 6.73 10.62 15.74
N THR A 90 5.68 10.29 14.99
CA THR A 90 4.91 9.05 15.15
C THR A 90 5.79 7.82 14.91
N SER A 91 6.64 7.88 13.87
CA SER A 91 7.62 6.83 13.59
C SER A 91 8.60 6.64 14.74
N ARG A 92 9.11 7.73 15.32
CA ARG A 92 9.99 7.67 16.47
C ARG A 92 9.33 7.06 17.70
N ALA A 93 8.13 7.52 18.06
CA ALA A 93 7.39 6.99 19.20
C ALA A 93 7.08 5.49 19.02
N SER A 94 6.68 5.07 17.82
CA SER A 94 6.44 3.64 17.52
C SER A 94 7.72 2.82 17.63
N PHE A 95 8.84 3.33 17.15
CA PHE A 95 10.15 2.69 17.26
C PHE A 95 10.58 2.53 18.72
N ASP A 96 10.44 3.57 19.54
CA ASP A 96 10.82 3.53 20.97
C ASP A 96 10.02 2.44 21.72
N VAL A 97 8.71 2.32 21.44
CA VAL A 97 7.86 1.27 22.03
C VAL A 97 8.30 -0.13 21.59
N LEU A 98 8.55 -0.35 20.28
CA LEU A 98 8.98 -1.64 19.78
C LEU A 98 10.36 -2.03 20.29
N SER A 99 11.31 -1.09 20.28
CA SER A 99 12.68 -1.33 20.79
C SER A 99 12.69 -1.67 22.27
N ALA A 100 11.91 -0.95 23.08
CA ALA A 100 11.77 -1.23 24.50
C ALA A 100 11.14 -2.62 24.74
N ALA A 101 10.11 -2.99 23.97
CA ALA A 101 9.50 -4.30 24.08
C ALA A 101 10.46 -5.42 23.66
N ALA A 102 11.22 -5.25 22.58
CA ALA A 102 12.23 -6.21 22.12
C ALA A 102 13.34 -6.40 23.17
N ALA A 103 13.88 -5.30 23.72
CA ALA A 103 14.90 -5.34 24.77
C ALA A 103 14.39 -6.04 26.02
N ALA A 104 13.16 -5.77 26.46
CA ALA A 104 12.54 -6.42 27.63
C ALA A 104 12.38 -7.93 27.45
N GLN A 105 12.33 -8.43 26.22
CA GLN A 105 12.28 -9.86 25.91
C GLN A 105 13.66 -10.45 25.55
N GLY A 106 14.76 -9.70 25.74
CA GLY A 106 16.11 -10.18 25.51
C GLY A 106 16.50 -10.26 24.03
N ALA A 107 15.81 -9.57 23.15
CA ALA A 107 16.19 -9.51 21.74
C ALA A 107 17.59 -8.86 21.59
N PRO A 108 18.46 -9.36 20.70
CA PRO A 108 19.76 -8.77 20.45
C PRO A 108 19.67 -7.30 20.02
N GLU A 109 20.69 -6.52 20.37
CA GLU A 109 20.83 -5.16 19.88
C GLU A 109 20.84 -5.17 18.33
N GLY A 110 20.18 -4.20 17.71
CA GLY A 110 20.06 -4.13 16.24
C GLY A 110 18.93 -4.97 15.64
N THR A 111 18.17 -5.73 16.46
CA THR A 111 16.99 -6.46 15.97
C THR A 111 15.99 -5.51 15.28
N ILE A 112 15.81 -4.30 15.80
CA ILE A 112 14.99 -3.25 15.20
C ILE A 112 15.83 -1.97 15.14
N SER A 113 15.90 -1.36 13.96
CA SER A 113 16.62 -0.10 13.73
C SER A 113 15.76 0.86 12.90
N ILE A 114 16.02 2.16 12.99
CA ILE A 114 15.28 3.17 12.24
C ILE A 114 16.22 4.18 11.60
N VAL A 115 15.91 4.57 10.34
CA VAL A 115 16.60 5.62 9.60
C VAL A 115 15.60 6.66 9.07
N TYR A 116 16.08 7.86 8.81
CA TYR A 116 15.27 9.00 8.34
C TYR A 116 15.87 9.59 7.07
N GLY A 117 14.99 10.15 6.24
CA GLY A 117 15.39 10.84 5.01
C GLY A 117 15.35 9.95 3.77
N THR A 118 15.18 10.58 2.61
CA THR A 118 15.05 9.88 1.32
C THR A 118 16.37 9.24 0.92
N GLN A 119 17.50 9.95 1.08
CA GLN A 119 18.81 9.44 0.71
C GLN A 119 19.18 8.22 1.56
N SER A 120 18.97 8.27 2.88
CA SER A 120 19.21 7.12 3.76
C SER A 120 18.39 5.89 3.37
N GLY A 121 17.18 6.09 2.82
CA GLY A 121 16.39 4.99 2.27
C GLY A 121 17.01 4.38 1.02
N ARG A 122 17.56 5.17 0.12
CA ARG A 122 18.30 4.70 -1.06
C ARG A 122 19.58 3.96 -0.67
N ASP A 123 20.36 4.55 0.23
CA ASP A 123 21.58 3.95 0.75
C ASP A 123 21.32 2.61 1.44
N LEU A 124 20.18 2.51 2.18
CA LEU A 124 19.74 1.28 2.82
C LEU A 124 19.48 0.16 1.80
N VAL A 125 18.80 0.46 0.68
CA VAL A 125 18.53 -0.55 -0.37
C VAL A 125 19.81 -0.94 -1.11
N ALA A 126 20.76 -0.01 -1.27
CA ALA A 126 22.05 -0.28 -1.89
C ALA A 126 22.99 -1.10 -0.99
N ASP A 127 22.79 -1.09 0.34
CA ASP A 127 23.68 -1.76 1.30
C ASP A 127 23.67 -3.29 1.08
N PRO A 128 24.85 -3.93 0.84
CA PRO A 128 24.94 -5.36 0.54
C PRO A 128 24.47 -6.27 1.68
N ARG A 129 24.37 -5.76 2.91
CA ARG A 129 23.86 -6.51 4.07
C ARG A 129 22.35 -6.70 4.05
N ILE A 130 21.60 -5.81 3.38
CA ILE A 130 20.15 -5.94 3.23
C ILE A 130 19.83 -7.10 2.30
N ARG A 131 18.86 -7.91 2.70
CA ARG A 131 18.49 -9.17 2.03
C ARG A 131 17.08 -9.15 1.44
N ALA A 132 16.24 -8.22 1.84
CA ALA A 132 14.91 -8.00 1.26
C ALA A 132 14.42 -6.58 1.54
N VAL A 133 13.44 -6.14 0.76
CA VAL A 133 12.75 -4.86 0.94
C VAL A 133 11.25 -5.12 1.07
N GLY A 134 10.63 -4.62 2.14
CA GLY A 134 9.19 -4.43 2.27
C GLY A 134 8.85 -2.96 2.04
N PHE A 135 7.95 -2.67 1.12
CA PHE A 135 7.65 -1.32 0.69
C PHE A 135 6.14 -1.10 0.52
N THR A 136 5.63 -0.04 1.14
CA THR A 136 4.27 0.45 0.86
C THR A 136 4.37 1.92 0.44
N GLY A 137 3.91 2.22 -0.79
CA GLY A 137 4.00 3.58 -1.32
C GLY A 137 3.69 3.71 -2.81
N SER A 138 4.08 4.84 -3.42
CA SER A 138 3.81 5.13 -4.82
C SER A 138 4.63 4.25 -5.78
N LEU A 139 4.07 4.00 -6.97
CA LEU A 139 4.75 3.27 -8.05
C LEU A 139 6.08 3.93 -8.42
N SER A 140 6.14 5.25 -8.53
CA SER A 140 7.37 5.98 -8.90
C SER A 140 8.48 5.82 -7.86
N ALA A 141 8.13 5.81 -6.57
CA ALA A 141 9.11 5.54 -5.51
C ALA A 141 9.60 4.08 -5.55
N ALA A 142 8.69 3.12 -5.78
CA ALA A 142 9.07 1.71 -5.96
C ALA A 142 10.01 1.51 -7.14
N GLN A 143 9.71 2.09 -8.30
CA GLN A 143 10.58 2.03 -9.49
C GLN A 143 11.98 2.58 -9.20
N SER A 144 12.07 3.67 -8.43
CA SER A 144 13.37 4.24 -8.02
C SER A 144 14.17 3.31 -7.11
N LEU A 145 13.52 2.50 -6.27
CA LEU A 145 14.19 1.50 -5.43
C LEU A 145 14.53 0.24 -6.21
N LEU A 146 13.67 -0.20 -7.10
CA LEU A 146 13.92 -1.34 -8.00
C LEU A 146 15.15 -1.08 -8.89
N ALA A 147 15.30 0.13 -9.42
CA ALA A 147 16.49 0.51 -10.18
C ALA A 147 17.79 0.35 -9.35
N ILE A 148 17.76 0.66 -8.05
CA ILE A 148 18.91 0.42 -7.16
C ILE A 148 19.15 -1.09 -6.96
N ILE A 149 18.08 -1.87 -6.84
CA ILE A 149 18.17 -3.33 -6.67
C ILE A 149 18.78 -3.97 -7.92
N ASP A 150 18.42 -3.48 -9.12
CA ASP A 150 18.96 -3.98 -10.39
C ASP A 150 20.46 -3.69 -10.57
N GLU A 151 20.98 -2.64 -9.92
CA GLU A 151 22.41 -2.29 -9.92
C GLU A 151 23.23 -3.10 -8.89
N ARG A 152 22.62 -3.93 -8.05
CA ARG A 152 23.32 -4.73 -7.03
C ARG A 152 24.00 -5.94 -7.64
N ASP A 153 25.18 -6.30 -7.14
CA ASP A 153 25.88 -7.56 -7.49
C ASP A 153 25.00 -8.79 -7.17
N THR A 154 24.22 -8.73 -6.12
CA THR A 154 23.26 -9.77 -5.72
C THR A 154 21.86 -9.18 -5.62
N PRO A 155 20.92 -9.60 -6.49
CA PRO A 155 19.53 -9.18 -6.41
C PRO A 155 18.88 -9.60 -5.09
N ILE A 156 17.93 -8.81 -4.63
CA ILE A 156 17.16 -9.10 -3.42
C ILE A 156 15.65 -9.03 -3.71
N PRO A 157 14.82 -9.79 -2.99
CA PRO A 157 13.37 -9.70 -3.11
C PRO A 157 12.86 -8.29 -2.75
N PHE A 158 11.88 -7.82 -3.54
CA PHE A 158 11.14 -6.61 -3.27
C PHE A 158 9.66 -6.94 -3.12
N TYR A 159 9.11 -6.73 -1.93
CA TYR A 159 7.70 -6.94 -1.60
C TYR A 159 7.02 -5.59 -1.57
N GLY A 160 6.35 -5.23 -2.67
CA GLY A 160 5.78 -3.90 -2.85
C GLY A 160 4.26 -3.90 -2.84
N GLU A 161 3.66 -3.13 -1.94
CA GLU A 161 2.27 -2.69 -2.00
C GLU A 161 2.26 -1.29 -2.60
N LEU A 162 1.78 -1.18 -3.85
CA LEU A 162 1.93 0.00 -4.67
C LEU A 162 0.58 0.69 -4.93
N SER A 163 0.58 1.64 -5.85
CA SER A 163 -0.65 2.31 -6.31
C SER A 163 -1.59 1.31 -6.97
N SER A 164 -2.88 1.50 -6.78
CA SER A 164 -3.94 0.65 -7.33
C SER A 164 -5.03 1.49 -8.00
N LEU A 165 -5.71 0.96 -9.01
CA LEU A 165 -6.83 1.63 -9.68
C LEU A 165 -8.19 1.24 -9.07
N ASN A 166 -8.29 0.03 -8.54
CA ASN A 166 -9.50 -0.52 -7.93
C ASN A 166 -10.75 -0.30 -8.81
N PRO A 167 -10.79 -0.83 -10.02
CA PRO A 167 -11.89 -0.60 -10.93
C PRO A 167 -13.20 -1.18 -10.36
N LEU A 168 -14.25 -0.37 -10.39
CA LEU A 168 -15.59 -0.77 -10.01
C LEU A 168 -16.45 -0.93 -11.26
N VAL A 169 -17.14 -2.06 -11.40
CA VAL A 169 -18.08 -2.31 -12.51
C VAL A 169 -19.50 -2.35 -11.97
N ILE A 170 -20.34 -1.43 -12.44
CA ILE A 170 -21.77 -1.37 -12.14
C ILE A 170 -22.53 -1.98 -13.30
N THR A 171 -23.24 -3.08 -13.08
CA THR A 171 -24.06 -3.73 -14.11
C THR A 171 -25.37 -2.98 -14.35
N GLN A 172 -25.96 -3.15 -15.53
CA GLN A 172 -27.26 -2.55 -15.89
C GLN A 172 -28.33 -2.86 -14.83
N ALA A 173 -28.48 -4.14 -14.45
CA ALA A 173 -29.47 -4.56 -13.48
C ALA A 173 -29.26 -3.95 -12.08
N ALA A 174 -28.00 -3.77 -11.66
CA ALA A 174 -27.71 -3.12 -10.39
C ALA A 174 -28.05 -1.62 -10.42
N ALA A 175 -27.73 -0.93 -11.52
CA ALA A 175 -28.08 0.48 -11.70
C ALA A 175 -29.58 0.69 -11.71
N GLU A 176 -30.35 -0.16 -12.40
CA GLU A 176 -31.83 -0.08 -12.45
C GLU A 176 -32.48 -0.28 -11.08
N GLN A 177 -31.92 -1.15 -10.24
CA GLN A 177 -32.55 -1.53 -8.97
C GLN A 177 -32.14 -0.61 -7.81
N ARG A 178 -30.94 -0.05 -7.80
CA ARG A 178 -30.36 0.61 -6.61
C ARG A 178 -29.40 1.75 -6.94
N ALA A 179 -29.73 2.59 -7.93
CA ALA A 179 -28.88 3.70 -8.36
C ALA A 179 -28.43 4.61 -7.22
N ASP A 180 -29.36 5.00 -6.33
CA ASP A 180 -29.05 5.89 -5.21
C ASP A 180 -28.13 5.25 -4.16
N GLU A 181 -28.33 3.97 -3.84
CA GLU A 181 -27.45 3.19 -2.94
C GLU A 181 -26.04 3.08 -3.52
N LEU A 182 -25.92 2.80 -4.82
CA LEU A 182 -24.64 2.70 -5.51
C LEU A 182 -23.91 4.04 -5.54
N ALA A 183 -24.63 5.13 -5.84
CA ALA A 183 -24.06 6.48 -5.81
C ALA A 183 -23.58 6.86 -4.40
N ALA A 184 -24.37 6.57 -3.36
CA ALA A 184 -23.99 6.83 -1.98
C ALA A 184 -22.79 5.99 -1.52
N GLY A 185 -22.78 4.70 -1.86
CA GLY A 185 -21.69 3.79 -1.53
C GLY A 185 -20.39 4.16 -2.24
N LEU A 186 -20.44 4.48 -3.52
CA LEU A 186 -19.28 4.94 -4.29
C LEU A 186 -18.74 6.26 -3.74
N PHE A 187 -19.62 7.24 -3.47
CA PHE A 187 -19.21 8.50 -2.86
C PHE A 187 -18.50 8.29 -1.52
N GLY A 188 -19.10 7.52 -0.61
CA GLY A 188 -18.48 7.22 0.69
C GLY A 188 -17.15 6.48 0.57
N SER A 189 -17.02 5.60 -0.42
CA SER A 189 -15.80 4.83 -0.65
C SER A 189 -14.65 5.69 -1.17
N PHE A 190 -14.87 6.49 -2.23
CA PHE A 190 -13.76 7.25 -2.82
C PHE A 190 -13.40 8.52 -2.04
N THR A 191 -14.26 9.01 -1.17
CA THR A 191 -13.97 10.17 -0.30
C THR A 191 -13.41 9.78 1.06
N LEU A 192 -13.40 8.50 1.41
CA LEU A 192 -12.89 8.01 2.69
C LEU A 192 -11.42 8.43 2.89
N GLY A 193 -11.11 9.07 4.03
CA GLY A 193 -9.77 9.58 4.32
C GLY A 193 -9.26 10.61 3.30
N ALA A 194 -10.14 11.46 2.79
CA ALA A 194 -9.87 12.41 1.73
C ALA A 194 -9.37 11.76 0.41
N GLY A 195 -9.86 10.54 0.13
CA GLY A 195 -9.46 9.78 -1.05
C GLY A 195 -8.04 9.24 -1.03
N GLN A 196 -7.34 9.29 0.12
CA GLN A 196 -5.92 8.93 0.25
C GLN A 196 -5.70 7.47 0.65
N PHE A 197 -6.68 6.58 0.46
CA PHE A 197 -6.54 5.16 0.72
C PHE A 197 -6.15 4.39 -0.54
N CYS A 198 -5.28 3.37 -0.38
CA CYS A 198 -4.92 2.45 -1.45
C CYS A 198 -6.13 1.67 -2.01
N THR A 199 -7.20 1.54 -1.24
CA THR A 199 -8.46 0.88 -1.60
C THR A 199 -9.46 1.80 -2.29
N LYS A 200 -9.13 3.09 -2.51
CA LYS A 200 -10.00 4.04 -3.19
C LYS A 200 -10.35 3.55 -4.61
N PRO A 201 -11.64 3.46 -4.99
CA PRO A 201 -12.00 3.24 -6.39
C PRO A 201 -11.58 4.46 -7.23
N GLY A 202 -10.63 4.25 -8.15
CA GLY A 202 -10.11 5.29 -9.04
C GLY A 202 -10.88 5.41 -10.34
N ILE A 203 -11.58 4.34 -10.76
CA ILE A 203 -12.43 4.31 -11.94
C ILE A 203 -13.70 3.50 -11.65
N ALA A 204 -14.82 3.98 -12.13
CA ALA A 204 -16.09 3.25 -12.11
C ALA A 204 -16.66 3.15 -13.53
N PHE A 205 -16.93 1.94 -13.97
CA PHE A 205 -17.64 1.66 -15.22
C PHE A 205 -19.13 1.63 -14.94
N VAL A 206 -19.86 2.58 -15.52
CA VAL A 206 -21.29 2.76 -15.33
C VAL A 206 -21.98 2.50 -16.66
N PRO A 207 -23.14 1.77 -16.69
CA PRO A 207 -23.85 1.51 -17.94
C PRO A 207 -24.36 2.80 -18.57
N THR A 208 -24.48 2.86 -19.89
CA THR A 208 -25.07 3.97 -20.61
C THR A 208 -26.60 3.99 -20.46
N GLY A 209 -27.21 5.17 -20.56
CA GLY A 209 -28.66 5.37 -20.50
C GLY A 209 -29.20 5.67 -19.11
N ALA A 210 -30.50 5.78 -18.98
CA ALA A 210 -31.19 6.35 -17.80
C ALA A 210 -30.78 5.75 -16.44
N ALA A 211 -30.50 4.45 -16.39
CA ALA A 211 -30.10 3.80 -15.16
C ALA A 211 -28.69 4.22 -14.71
N GLY A 212 -27.74 4.28 -15.63
CA GLY A 212 -26.38 4.75 -15.35
C GLY A 212 -26.35 6.25 -15.10
N ASP A 213 -27.15 7.04 -15.83
CA ASP A 213 -27.29 8.48 -15.62
C ASP A 213 -27.79 8.76 -14.18
N ALA A 214 -28.74 7.98 -13.67
CA ALA A 214 -29.21 8.11 -12.29
C ALA A 214 -28.12 7.85 -11.24
N VAL A 215 -27.21 6.89 -11.47
CA VAL A 215 -26.06 6.67 -10.60
C VAL A 215 -25.10 7.85 -10.65
N LEU A 216 -24.80 8.34 -11.85
CA LEU A 216 -23.90 9.49 -12.05
C LEU A 216 -24.46 10.76 -11.42
N ASP A 217 -25.76 11.07 -11.64
CA ASP A 217 -26.41 12.25 -11.07
C ASP A 217 -26.41 12.21 -9.54
N GLY A 218 -26.68 11.05 -8.96
CA GLY A 218 -26.59 10.83 -7.52
C GLY A 218 -25.18 11.03 -6.96
N LEU A 219 -24.15 10.59 -7.68
CA LEU A 219 -22.74 10.80 -7.34
C LEU A 219 -22.34 12.28 -7.44
N VAL A 220 -22.70 12.93 -8.54
CA VAL A 220 -22.45 14.36 -8.80
C VAL A 220 -23.07 15.24 -7.73
N THR A 221 -24.32 14.98 -7.37
CA THR A 221 -25.03 15.74 -6.33
C THR A 221 -24.28 15.66 -5.00
N ARG A 222 -23.94 14.46 -4.55
CA ARG A 222 -23.22 14.25 -3.29
C ARG A 222 -21.82 14.86 -3.30
N SER A 223 -21.15 14.81 -4.44
CA SER A 223 -19.80 15.35 -4.59
C SER A 223 -19.80 16.89 -4.56
N ARG A 224 -20.81 17.55 -5.12
CA ARG A 224 -20.96 19.02 -5.05
C ARG A 224 -21.24 19.53 -3.66
N ASP A 225 -21.96 18.77 -2.86
CA ASP A 225 -22.33 19.13 -1.48
C ASP A 225 -21.23 18.76 -0.47
N ALA A 226 -20.15 18.13 -0.93
CA ALA A 226 -19.07 17.64 -0.05
C ALA A 226 -18.24 18.80 0.52
N GLN A 227 -17.89 18.66 1.78
CA GLN A 227 -16.96 19.57 2.44
C GLN A 227 -15.52 19.27 2.05
N ALA A 228 -14.71 20.32 1.93
CA ALA A 228 -13.27 20.16 1.68
C ALA A 228 -12.59 19.40 2.84
N GLN A 229 -11.71 18.46 2.50
CA GLN A 229 -10.94 17.66 3.44
C GLN A 229 -9.46 17.99 3.34
N VAL A 230 -8.74 17.85 4.47
CA VAL A 230 -7.30 18.13 4.54
C VAL A 230 -6.50 16.97 3.97
N LEU A 231 -5.60 17.27 3.04
CA LEU A 231 -4.63 16.33 2.49
C LEU A 231 -3.41 16.21 3.40
N LEU A 232 -2.73 15.05 3.36
CA LEU A 232 -1.64 14.69 4.27
C LEU A 232 -0.44 15.65 4.22
N ASN A 233 -0.10 16.14 3.02
CA ASN A 233 1.03 17.03 2.84
C ASN A 233 0.94 17.78 1.49
N ASN A 234 1.79 18.80 1.34
CA ASN A 234 1.83 19.65 0.15
C ASN A 234 2.13 18.86 -1.15
N ARG A 235 2.99 17.84 -1.09
CA ARG A 235 3.33 17.03 -2.27
C ARG A 235 2.10 16.27 -2.80
N ILE A 236 1.27 15.74 -1.90
CA ILE A 236 0.02 15.06 -2.30
C ILE A 236 -0.95 16.07 -2.90
N ALA A 237 -1.10 17.26 -2.30
CA ALA A 237 -1.96 18.29 -2.84
C ALA A 237 -1.51 18.72 -4.26
N SER A 238 -0.22 19.03 -4.46
CA SER A 238 0.31 19.39 -5.77
C SER A 238 0.15 18.25 -6.80
N SER A 239 0.40 17.00 -6.40
CA SER A 239 0.23 15.86 -7.30
C SER A 239 -1.23 15.63 -7.70
N PHE A 240 -2.17 15.86 -6.77
CA PHE A 240 -3.59 15.78 -7.06
C PHE A 240 -3.99 16.80 -8.13
N ASP A 241 -3.59 18.06 -7.98
CA ASP A 241 -3.87 19.13 -8.95
C ASP A 241 -3.25 18.85 -10.31
N GLU A 242 -1.97 18.44 -10.35
CA GLU A 242 -1.24 18.15 -11.58
C GLU A 242 -1.88 16.98 -12.37
N ILE A 243 -2.21 15.87 -11.68
CA ILE A 243 -2.79 14.69 -12.32
C ILE A 243 -4.20 14.99 -12.81
N ARG A 244 -5.01 15.69 -12.02
CA ARG A 244 -6.35 16.11 -12.43
C ARG A 244 -6.30 17.00 -13.65
N ALA A 245 -5.44 18.03 -13.66
CA ALA A 245 -5.28 18.91 -14.82
C ALA A 245 -4.89 18.13 -16.09
N ARG A 246 -3.97 17.18 -15.97
CA ARG A 246 -3.55 16.32 -17.07
C ARG A 246 -4.68 15.44 -17.60
N LEU A 247 -5.47 14.79 -16.73
CA LEU A 247 -6.62 13.98 -17.13
C LEU A 247 -7.67 14.79 -17.88
N VAL A 248 -7.87 16.05 -17.53
CA VAL A 248 -8.78 16.95 -18.23
C VAL A 248 -8.22 17.38 -19.59
N THR A 249 -6.94 17.74 -19.66
CA THR A 249 -6.34 18.31 -20.89
C THR A 249 -5.97 17.24 -21.92
N GLU A 250 -5.52 16.08 -21.49
CA GLU A 250 -5.02 15.00 -22.35
C GLU A 250 -6.04 13.85 -22.49
N GLY A 251 -6.85 13.62 -21.46
CA GLY A 251 -7.69 12.44 -21.32
C GLY A 251 -9.09 12.54 -21.91
N ARG A 252 -9.47 13.62 -22.60
CA ARG A 252 -10.82 13.82 -23.14
C ARG A 252 -11.96 13.71 -22.12
N ALA A 253 -11.62 13.80 -20.83
CA ALA A 253 -12.58 13.70 -19.76
C ALA A 253 -13.38 15.00 -19.61
N THR A 254 -14.69 14.87 -19.40
CA THR A 254 -15.55 15.99 -19.05
C THR A 254 -15.58 16.13 -17.53
N VAL A 255 -15.41 17.35 -17.02
CA VAL A 255 -15.50 17.65 -15.60
C VAL A 255 -16.98 17.72 -15.19
N ALA A 256 -17.47 16.75 -14.44
CA ALA A 256 -18.83 16.74 -13.88
C ALA A 256 -18.89 17.45 -12.53
N VAL A 257 -17.84 17.31 -11.71
CA VAL A 257 -17.65 18.06 -10.46
C VAL A 257 -16.21 18.53 -10.40
N GLU A 258 -16.05 19.85 -10.29
CA GLU A 258 -14.74 20.47 -10.15
C GLU A 258 -14.35 20.58 -8.67
N ASP A 259 -13.10 20.27 -8.38
CA ASP A 259 -12.52 20.53 -7.08
C ASP A 259 -12.38 22.04 -6.84
N VAL A 260 -12.69 22.47 -5.63
CA VAL A 260 -12.55 23.86 -5.14
C VAL A 260 -11.49 23.89 -4.04
N ALA A 261 -10.33 23.30 -4.30
CA ALA A 261 -9.26 23.20 -3.33
C ALA A 261 -8.58 24.55 -3.04
N HIS A 262 -8.20 24.75 -1.79
CA HIS A 262 -7.36 25.87 -1.38
C HIS A 262 -6.28 25.38 -0.40
N GLY A 263 -5.01 25.54 -0.77
CA GLY A 263 -3.87 25.17 0.06
C GLY A 263 -3.74 23.66 0.25
N PHE A 264 -3.95 23.15 1.45
CA PHE A 264 -3.85 21.71 1.78
C PHE A 264 -5.19 20.98 1.78
N THR A 265 -6.25 21.60 1.26
CA THR A 265 -7.58 20.98 1.24
C THR A 265 -7.99 20.62 -0.19
N ALA A 266 -8.81 19.59 -0.32
CA ALA A 266 -9.45 19.20 -1.58
C ALA A 266 -10.91 18.84 -1.37
N THR A 267 -11.75 19.13 -2.36
CA THR A 267 -13.09 18.56 -2.51
C THR A 267 -13.05 17.42 -3.51
N PRO A 268 -14.03 16.50 -3.49
CA PRO A 268 -14.11 15.44 -4.49
C PRO A 268 -14.22 16.01 -5.91
N SER A 269 -13.47 15.44 -6.85
CA SER A 269 -13.59 15.72 -8.28
C SER A 269 -14.16 14.50 -8.99
N VAL A 270 -15.11 14.72 -9.90
CA VAL A 270 -15.72 13.67 -10.73
C VAL A 270 -15.48 13.99 -12.19
N LEU A 271 -14.75 13.12 -12.86
CA LEU A 271 -14.48 13.18 -14.28
C LEU A 271 -15.27 12.10 -15.00
N VAL A 272 -15.85 12.41 -16.15
CA VAL A 272 -16.60 11.48 -16.99
C VAL A 272 -15.91 11.33 -18.34
N ILE A 273 -15.67 10.09 -18.75
CA ILE A 273 -15.10 9.76 -20.04
C ILE A 273 -15.89 8.61 -20.67
N ASN A 274 -16.02 8.59 -21.98
CA ASN A 274 -16.55 7.44 -22.69
C ASN A 274 -15.53 6.29 -22.63
N ALA A 275 -15.98 5.07 -22.35
CA ALA A 275 -15.09 3.91 -22.27
C ALA A 275 -14.30 3.66 -23.57
N ASP A 276 -14.86 4.00 -24.72
CA ASP A 276 -14.20 3.89 -26.04
C ASP A 276 -13.06 4.90 -26.23
N ASP A 277 -13.06 5.97 -25.42
CA ASP A 277 -12.01 7.00 -25.47
C ASP A 277 -10.85 6.72 -24.50
N LEU A 278 -10.95 5.68 -23.66
CA LEU A 278 -9.88 5.29 -22.74
C LEU A 278 -8.72 4.66 -23.49
N THR A 279 -7.57 5.31 -23.46
CA THR A 279 -6.30 4.78 -24.00
C THR A 279 -5.53 3.98 -22.95
N ASP A 280 -4.57 3.15 -23.38
CA ASP A 280 -3.75 2.37 -22.46
C ASP A 280 -2.91 3.23 -21.52
N GLY A 281 -2.50 4.44 -21.96
CA GLY A 281 -1.78 5.41 -21.12
C GLY A 281 -2.64 5.98 -19.98
N GLU A 282 -3.92 6.19 -20.25
CA GLU A 282 -4.87 6.74 -19.27
C GLU A 282 -5.28 5.71 -18.22
N ARG A 283 -5.29 4.42 -18.57
CA ARG A 283 -5.56 3.32 -17.64
C ARG A 283 -4.50 3.18 -16.55
N GLN A 284 -3.29 3.68 -16.77
CA GLN A 284 -2.16 3.57 -15.85
C GLN A 284 -1.96 4.82 -14.98
N GLN A 285 -2.68 5.90 -15.23
CA GLN A 285 -2.53 7.17 -14.51
C GLN A 285 -3.51 7.24 -13.35
N GLN A 286 -2.97 7.07 -12.16
CA GLN A 286 -3.71 7.30 -10.91
C GLN A 286 -3.28 8.60 -10.24
N PRO A 287 -4.21 9.37 -9.70
CA PRO A 287 -3.92 10.43 -8.78
C PRO A 287 -3.44 9.91 -7.42
#